data_90fefffb4ee61060ef09c5bef7e5a8b7
#
_entry.id   90fefffb4ee61060ef09c5bef7e5a8b7
#
_cell.length_a   1.000
_cell.length_b   1.000
_cell.length_c   1.000
_cell.angle_alpha   90.00
_cell.angle_beta   90.00
_cell.angle_gamma   90.00
#
_symmetry.space_group_name_H-M   'P 1'
#
loop_
_entity.id
_entity.type
_entity.pdbx_description
1 polymer ?
#
loop_
_entity_poly.entity_id
_entity_poly.type
_entity_poly.pdbx_seq_one_letter_code
_entity_poly.pdbx_strand_id
1 'polypeptide(L)'
;MTPVTAYTVVFLASASTLVLEIVAGRILAPFIGVSLYTWTSIIGVVLSGISAGNYLGGVLADRGGSRRVLGLILVGGGLTSFAILPLATPGLTTLVPATYPGVLRIVLLTALLFLAPSLLLGMVSPLVVKLTLADLGRTGRVVGRIYAWSTLGSIVGTFLTGFLLISAFGTRRIVFGVGLLLVGLGVAAGARPLRRQGRLSSRKPEIAEGLLLLLVLLQIHLRDGLQSGCYRETDYYCVKVHAERLSDGRLIRALELDHLIHGYNSLEDPTYLHYGYLRTAAALVDRLGTRTPRLHALFLGGGAYTFPRYLEAVYPDAVIEVSEIDPAVTRTNFEMMGLDRHTRIVTYNADARQVIERMLTGRTYDLVFGDAFNDLQVPYHLTTAEFAREIRNL
;
A
#
# COMPACT_ATOMS: atom_id res chain seq x y z
N MET A 1 -33.73 14.52 -4.18
CA MET A 1 -32.46 14.94 -3.56
C MET A 1 -32.03 16.25 -4.19
N THR A 2 -31.37 17.19 -3.47
CA THR A 2 -30.85 18.39 -4.16
C THR A 2 -29.67 17.99 -5.06
N PRO A 3 -29.47 18.68 -6.18
CA PRO A 3 -28.34 18.35 -7.07
C PRO A 3 -26.98 18.42 -6.38
N VAL A 4 -26.78 19.42 -5.52
CA VAL A 4 -25.52 19.57 -4.75
C VAL A 4 -25.28 18.36 -3.87
N THR A 5 -26.24 17.92 -3.08
CA THR A 5 -26.12 16.72 -2.23
C THR A 5 -25.85 15.48 -3.06
N ALA A 6 -26.48 15.34 -4.25
CA ALA A 6 -26.27 14.22 -5.14
C ALA A 6 -24.81 14.16 -5.61
N TYR A 7 -24.29 15.29 -6.11
CA TYR A 7 -22.91 15.37 -6.62
C TYR A 7 -21.88 15.12 -5.52
N THR A 8 -22.09 15.72 -4.32
CA THR A 8 -21.19 15.49 -3.18
C THR A 8 -21.14 14.02 -2.76
N VAL A 9 -22.32 13.36 -2.66
CA VAL A 9 -22.38 11.95 -2.28
C VAL A 9 -21.65 11.06 -3.28
N VAL A 10 -21.93 11.25 -4.57
CA VAL A 10 -21.31 10.42 -5.62
C VAL A 10 -19.80 10.69 -5.69
N PHE A 11 -19.38 11.95 -5.63
CA PHE A 11 -17.98 12.34 -5.62
C PHE A 11 -17.22 11.67 -4.47
N LEU A 12 -17.71 11.80 -3.23
CA LEU A 12 -17.03 11.23 -2.05
C LEU A 12 -17.07 9.71 -2.03
N ALA A 13 -18.18 9.08 -2.46
CA ALA A 13 -18.25 7.63 -2.55
C ALA A 13 -17.27 7.07 -3.58
N SER A 14 -17.18 7.68 -4.77
CA SER A 14 -16.26 7.26 -5.81
C SER A 14 -14.80 7.54 -5.46
N ALA A 15 -14.52 8.68 -4.81
CA ALA A 15 -13.20 8.95 -4.25
C ALA A 15 -12.81 7.88 -3.23
N SER A 16 -13.71 7.54 -2.29
CA SER A 16 -13.49 6.49 -1.29
C SER A 16 -13.20 5.13 -1.91
N THR A 17 -13.87 4.78 -3.01
CA THR A 17 -13.64 3.52 -3.73
C THR A 17 -12.20 3.44 -4.24
N LEU A 18 -11.71 4.49 -4.93
CA LEU A 18 -10.35 4.51 -5.48
C LEU A 18 -9.28 4.66 -4.39
N VAL A 19 -9.58 5.38 -3.31
CA VAL A 19 -8.71 5.40 -2.13
C VAL A 19 -8.52 3.98 -1.59
N LEU A 20 -9.60 3.21 -1.40
CA LEU A 20 -9.53 1.82 -0.92
C LEU A 20 -8.80 0.91 -1.92
N GLU A 21 -9.00 1.09 -3.23
CA GLU A 21 -8.34 0.32 -4.27
C GLU A 21 -6.82 0.50 -4.24
N ILE A 22 -6.33 1.73 -4.16
CA ILE A 22 -4.88 2.01 -4.11
C ILE A 22 -4.28 1.51 -2.80
N VAL A 23 -4.96 1.76 -1.68
CA VAL A 23 -4.50 1.30 -0.36
C VAL A 23 -4.52 -0.23 -0.26
N ALA A 24 -5.37 -0.92 -1.03
CA ALA A 24 -5.43 -2.39 -1.06
C ALA A 24 -4.07 -3.01 -1.41
N GLY A 25 -3.36 -2.46 -2.41
CA GLY A 25 -2.02 -2.92 -2.77
C GLY A 25 -1.05 -2.84 -1.60
N ARG A 26 -1.11 -1.76 -0.83
CA ARG A 26 -0.24 -1.53 0.33
C ARG A 26 -0.61 -2.39 1.54
N ILE A 27 -1.90 -2.63 1.77
CA ILE A 27 -2.37 -3.50 2.86
C ILE A 27 -2.02 -4.96 2.58
N LEU A 28 -2.10 -5.40 1.34
CA LEU A 28 -1.81 -6.78 0.94
C LEU A 28 -0.31 -7.07 0.77
N ALA A 29 0.51 -6.06 0.48
CA ALA A 29 1.94 -6.20 0.25
C ALA A 29 2.68 -7.01 1.34
N PRO A 30 2.47 -6.76 2.66
CA PRO A 30 3.13 -7.51 3.71
C PRO A 30 2.73 -9.00 3.81
N PHE A 31 1.71 -9.44 3.08
CA PHE A 31 1.16 -10.80 3.16
C PHE A 31 1.38 -11.63 1.90
N ILE A 32 1.34 -10.99 0.73
CA ILE A 32 1.37 -11.66 -0.57
C ILE A 32 2.30 -10.99 -1.59
N GLY A 33 2.99 -9.92 -1.17
CA GLY A 33 3.90 -9.16 -2.00
C GLY A 33 3.23 -8.27 -3.05
N VAL A 34 4.06 -7.50 -3.75
CA VAL A 34 3.66 -6.62 -4.83
C VAL A 34 4.07 -7.23 -6.16
N SER A 35 3.10 -7.66 -6.96
CA SER A 35 3.33 -8.27 -8.26
C SER A 35 2.22 -7.88 -9.24
N LEU A 36 2.43 -8.19 -10.52
CA LEU A 36 1.38 -8.05 -11.54
C LEU A 36 0.11 -8.84 -11.14
N TYR A 37 0.28 -10.04 -10.57
CA TYR A 37 -0.85 -10.86 -10.11
C TYR A 37 -1.62 -10.21 -8.97
N THR A 38 -0.92 -9.57 -8.04
CA THR A 38 -1.53 -8.83 -6.91
C THR A 38 -2.35 -7.65 -7.44
N TRP A 39 -1.78 -6.81 -8.30
CA TRP A 39 -2.49 -5.67 -8.89
C TRP A 39 -3.67 -6.09 -9.76
N THR A 40 -3.50 -7.11 -10.61
CA THR A 40 -4.59 -7.65 -11.44
C THR A 40 -5.73 -8.18 -10.58
N SER A 41 -5.42 -8.86 -9.47
CA SER A 41 -6.43 -9.38 -8.54
C SER A 41 -7.18 -8.25 -7.83
N ILE A 42 -6.49 -7.20 -7.38
CA ILE A 42 -7.12 -6.03 -6.74
C ILE A 42 -8.08 -5.35 -7.71
N ILE A 43 -7.61 -4.98 -8.88
CA ILE A 43 -8.41 -4.33 -9.91
C ILE A 43 -9.61 -5.20 -10.29
N GLY A 44 -9.38 -6.51 -10.56
CA GLY A 44 -10.43 -7.45 -10.93
C GLY A 44 -11.50 -7.61 -9.87
N VAL A 45 -11.13 -7.75 -8.59
CA VAL A 45 -12.07 -7.88 -7.46
C VAL A 45 -12.85 -6.59 -7.24
N VAL A 46 -12.19 -5.44 -7.23
CA VAL A 46 -12.85 -4.14 -7.01
C VAL A 46 -13.82 -3.84 -8.15
N LEU A 47 -13.43 -4.02 -9.41
CA LEU A 47 -14.32 -3.84 -10.57
C LEU A 47 -15.48 -4.82 -10.55
N SER A 48 -15.26 -6.08 -10.16
CA SER A 48 -16.35 -7.07 -9.99
C SER A 48 -17.34 -6.63 -8.93
N GLY A 49 -16.82 -6.13 -7.79
CA GLY A 49 -17.65 -5.55 -6.73
C GLY A 49 -18.48 -4.35 -7.22
N ILE A 50 -17.84 -3.40 -7.89
CA ILE A 50 -18.52 -2.21 -8.46
C ILE A 50 -19.59 -2.65 -9.48
N SER A 51 -19.28 -3.60 -10.36
CA SER A 51 -20.21 -4.09 -11.38
C SER A 51 -21.44 -4.75 -10.75
N ALA A 52 -21.23 -5.68 -9.83
CA ALA A 52 -22.30 -6.31 -9.07
C ALA A 52 -23.11 -5.30 -8.27
N GLY A 53 -22.41 -4.34 -7.64
CA GLY A 53 -23.01 -3.23 -6.91
C GLY A 53 -23.90 -2.35 -7.78
N ASN A 54 -23.44 -1.97 -8.96
CA ASN A 54 -24.24 -1.20 -9.94
C ASN A 54 -25.51 -1.93 -10.34
N TYR A 55 -25.41 -3.23 -10.59
CA TYR A 55 -26.57 -4.06 -10.91
C TYR A 55 -27.58 -4.12 -9.75
N LEU A 56 -27.10 -4.50 -8.56
CA LEU A 56 -27.93 -4.61 -7.36
C LEU A 56 -28.51 -3.25 -6.93
N GLY A 57 -27.72 -2.19 -7.05
CA GLY A 57 -28.13 -0.82 -6.77
C GLY A 57 -29.25 -0.36 -7.72
N GLY A 58 -29.17 -0.73 -8.99
CA GLY A 58 -30.25 -0.50 -9.98
C GLY A 58 -31.55 -1.21 -9.61
N VAL A 59 -31.47 -2.50 -9.32
CA VAL A 59 -32.62 -3.30 -8.87
C VAL A 59 -33.24 -2.71 -7.60
N LEU A 60 -32.43 -2.31 -6.64
CA LEU A 60 -32.89 -1.73 -5.39
C LEU A 60 -33.51 -0.33 -5.60
N ALA A 61 -32.94 0.45 -6.50
CA ALA A 61 -33.48 1.76 -6.89
C ALA A 61 -34.88 1.64 -7.46
N ASP A 62 -35.14 0.64 -8.28
CA ASP A 62 -36.45 0.40 -8.88
C ASP A 62 -37.50 -0.14 -7.90
N ARG A 63 -37.07 -0.95 -6.92
CA ARG A 63 -37.97 -1.53 -5.89
C ARG A 63 -38.33 -0.60 -4.74
N GLY A 64 -37.85 0.64 -4.73
CA GLY A 64 -38.18 1.60 -3.70
C GLY A 64 -36.98 2.34 -3.12
N GLY A 65 -36.03 2.69 -3.97
CA GLY A 65 -34.87 3.49 -3.61
C GLY A 65 -35.24 4.75 -2.84
N SER A 66 -34.69 4.95 -1.66
CA SER A 66 -34.95 6.08 -0.78
C SER A 66 -33.63 6.62 -0.22
N ARG A 67 -33.65 7.86 0.29
CA ARG A 67 -32.51 8.44 0.99
C ARG A 67 -32.05 7.58 2.17
N ARG A 68 -32.98 6.90 2.85
CA ARG A 68 -32.66 6.01 3.96
C ARG A 68 -31.88 4.80 3.46
N VAL A 69 -32.29 4.18 2.35
CA VAL A 69 -31.57 3.06 1.72
C VAL A 69 -30.17 3.49 1.29
N LEU A 70 -30.04 4.68 0.67
CA LEU A 70 -28.74 5.25 0.33
C LEU A 70 -27.86 5.44 1.56
N GLY A 71 -28.42 5.98 2.66
CA GLY A 71 -27.72 6.14 3.94
C GLY A 71 -27.23 4.81 4.50
N LEU A 72 -28.08 3.77 4.51
CA LEU A 72 -27.74 2.42 4.97
C LEU A 72 -26.59 1.80 4.16
N ILE A 73 -26.61 1.97 2.84
CA ILE A 73 -25.53 1.46 1.96
C ILE A 73 -24.22 2.16 2.23
N LEU A 74 -24.22 3.48 2.42
CA LEU A 74 -23.01 4.23 2.75
C LEU A 74 -22.46 3.85 4.14
N VAL A 75 -23.33 3.70 5.13
CA VAL A 75 -22.92 3.19 6.46
C VAL A 75 -22.36 1.78 6.34
N GLY A 76 -23.03 0.88 5.61
CA GLY A 76 -22.53 -0.47 5.35
C GLY A 76 -21.17 -0.46 4.66
N GLY A 77 -20.96 0.42 3.67
CA GLY A 77 -19.66 0.64 3.02
C GLY A 77 -18.58 1.07 4.00
N GLY A 78 -18.91 1.97 4.93
CA GLY A 78 -18.01 2.39 5.99
C GLY A 78 -17.69 1.26 7.00
N LEU A 79 -18.70 0.49 7.40
CA LEU A 79 -18.52 -0.66 8.31
C LEU A 79 -17.67 -1.76 7.70
N THR A 80 -17.89 -2.10 6.42
CA THR A 80 -17.06 -3.07 5.71
C THR A 80 -15.64 -2.57 5.48
N SER A 81 -15.45 -1.26 5.30
CA SER A 81 -14.11 -0.64 5.28
C SER A 81 -13.41 -0.78 6.64
N PHE A 82 -14.10 -0.53 7.75
CA PHE A 82 -13.52 -0.76 9.08
C PHE A 82 -13.17 -2.23 9.33
N ALA A 83 -13.95 -3.17 8.80
CA ALA A 83 -13.68 -4.61 8.95
C ALA A 83 -12.36 -5.05 8.29
N ILE A 84 -11.84 -4.31 7.33
CA ILE A 84 -10.52 -4.55 6.74
C ILE A 84 -9.43 -4.53 7.83
N LEU A 85 -9.51 -3.59 8.78
CA LEU A 85 -8.46 -3.34 9.78
C LEU A 85 -8.18 -4.55 10.69
N PRO A 86 -9.18 -5.18 11.35
CA PRO A 86 -8.97 -6.36 12.17
C PRO A 86 -8.72 -7.64 11.36
N LEU A 87 -9.10 -7.68 10.07
CA LEU A 87 -8.83 -8.80 9.19
C LEU A 87 -7.42 -8.77 8.60
N ALA A 88 -6.91 -7.58 8.28
CA ALA A 88 -5.56 -7.39 7.74
C ALA A 88 -4.49 -7.50 8.85
N THR A 89 -4.36 -8.67 9.43
CA THR A 89 -3.39 -9.06 10.48
C THR A 89 -2.56 -10.25 10.01
N PRO A 90 -1.48 -10.64 10.70
CA PRO A 90 -0.71 -11.84 10.35
C PRO A 90 -1.54 -13.12 10.20
N GLY A 91 -2.70 -13.20 10.86
CA GLY A 91 -3.66 -14.28 10.69
C GLY A 91 -4.45 -14.28 9.37
N LEU A 92 -4.37 -13.22 8.57
CA LEU A 92 -5.09 -13.15 7.29
C LEU A 92 -4.75 -14.33 6.36
N THR A 93 -3.47 -14.68 6.28
CA THR A 93 -3.01 -15.76 5.40
C THR A 93 -3.45 -17.15 5.84
N THR A 94 -3.89 -17.32 7.10
CA THR A 94 -4.42 -18.58 7.61
C THR A 94 -5.89 -18.78 7.23
N LEU A 95 -6.61 -17.70 6.89
CA LEU A 95 -8.00 -17.76 6.45
C LEU A 95 -8.17 -18.40 5.07
N VAL A 96 -7.12 -18.34 4.24
CA VAL A 96 -7.09 -19.00 2.93
C VAL A 96 -5.90 -19.95 2.91
N PRO A 97 -6.15 -21.27 2.87
CA PRO A 97 -5.12 -22.30 2.95
C PRO A 97 -4.02 -22.13 1.90
N ALA A 98 -2.78 -22.44 2.29
CA ALA A 98 -1.62 -22.40 1.40
C ALA A 98 -1.67 -23.49 0.30
N THR A 99 -2.59 -24.45 0.41
CA THR A 99 -2.84 -25.48 -0.59
C THR A 99 -3.45 -24.97 -1.89
N TYR A 100 -4.08 -23.78 -1.87
CA TYR A 100 -4.59 -23.15 -3.09
C TYR A 100 -3.45 -22.66 -3.99
N PRO A 101 -3.64 -22.72 -5.34
CA PRO A 101 -2.71 -22.09 -6.28
C PRO A 101 -2.48 -20.62 -5.93
N GLY A 102 -1.23 -20.15 -6.04
CA GLY A 102 -0.84 -18.81 -5.59
C GLY A 102 -1.75 -17.68 -6.09
N VAL A 103 -2.09 -17.68 -7.39
CA VAL A 103 -2.97 -16.66 -7.99
C VAL A 103 -4.39 -16.71 -7.38
N LEU A 104 -4.97 -17.92 -7.22
CA LEU A 104 -6.30 -18.06 -6.62
C LEU A 104 -6.31 -17.58 -5.16
N ARG A 105 -5.25 -17.87 -4.41
CA ARG A 105 -5.08 -17.39 -3.04
C ARG A 105 -5.04 -15.87 -2.96
N ILE A 106 -4.32 -15.21 -3.87
CA ILE A 106 -4.28 -13.76 -3.97
C ILE A 106 -5.68 -13.19 -4.23
N VAL A 107 -6.41 -13.74 -5.19
CA VAL A 107 -7.79 -13.32 -5.52
C VAL A 107 -8.72 -13.47 -4.32
N LEU A 108 -8.66 -14.62 -3.63
CA LEU A 108 -9.53 -14.89 -2.48
C LEU A 108 -9.24 -13.97 -1.29
N LEU A 109 -7.97 -13.72 -0.97
CA LEU A 109 -7.58 -12.78 0.09
C LEU A 109 -8.02 -11.35 -0.24
N THR A 110 -7.86 -10.95 -1.50
CA THR A 110 -8.31 -9.64 -1.98
C THR A 110 -9.84 -9.53 -1.90
N ALA A 111 -10.58 -10.56 -2.33
CA ALA A 111 -12.03 -10.58 -2.29
C ALA A 111 -12.56 -10.53 -0.85
N LEU A 112 -11.93 -11.24 0.08
CA LEU A 112 -12.30 -11.24 1.49
C LEU A 112 -12.29 -9.82 2.09
N LEU A 113 -11.31 -9.01 1.71
CA LEU A 113 -11.14 -7.67 2.26
C LEU A 113 -11.93 -6.59 1.49
N PHE A 114 -11.93 -6.66 0.16
CA PHE A 114 -12.32 -5.52 -0.68
C PHE A 114 -13.59 -5.71 -1.50
N LEU A 115 -14.11 -6.94 -1.67
CA LEU A 115 -15.31 -7.19 -2.46
C LEU A 115 -16.56 -6.53 -1.83
N ALA A 116 -16.74 -6.67 -0.52
CA ALA A 116 -17.93 -6.14 0.16
C ALA A 116 -18.00 -4.59 0.14
N PRO A 117 -16.95 -3.84 0.51
CA PRO A 117 -16.97 -2.39 0.41
C PRO A 117 -17.15 -1.91 -1.04
N SER A 118 -16.48 -2.54 -2.03
CA SER A 118 -16.61 -2.17 -3.44
C SER A 118 -18.02 -2.40 -3.98
N LEU A 119 -18.66 -3.49 -3.59
CA LEU A 119 -20.05 -3.80 -3.95
C LEU A 119 -21.01 -2.73 -3.40
N LEU A 120 -20.89 -2.40 -2.12
CA LEU A 120 -21.77 -1.40 -1.48
C LEU A 120 -21.57 -0.01 -2.09
N LEU A 121 -20.33 0.38 -2.33
CA LEU A 121 -20.03 1.67 -2.97
C LEU A 121 -20.50 1.72 -4.42
N GLY A 122 -20.43 0.60 -5.16
CA GLY A 122 -21.01 0.49 -6.50
C GLY A 122 -22.52 0.74 -6.54
N MET A 123 -23.27 0.38 -5.49
CA MET A 123 -24.71 0.61 -5.43
C MET A 123 -25.09 2.10 -5.32
N VAL A 124 -24.17 2.99 -4.98
CA VAL A 124 -24.44 4.41 -4.69
C VAL A 124 -24.91 5.15 -5.95
N SER A 125 -24.20 4.99 -7.07
CA SER A 125 -24.48 5.75 -8.30
C SER A 125 -25.88 5.52 -8.86
N PRO A 126 -26.39 4.29 -9.05
CA PRO A 126 -27.75 4.05 -9.54
C PRO A 126 -28.83 4.62 -8.60
N LEU A 127 -28.64 4.50 -7.29
CA LEU A 127 -29.56 5.05 -6.29
C LEU A 127 -29.60 6.58 -6.35
N VAL A 128 -28.44 7.24 -6.46
CA VAL A 128 -28.37 8.69 -6.57
C VAL A 128 -29.02 9.19 -7.86
N VAL A 129 -28.82 8.50 -8.99
CA VAL A 129 -29.53 8.79 -10.25
C VAL A 129 -31.03 8.78 -10.01
N LYS A 130 -31.57 7.70 -9.45
CA LYS A 130 -33.02 7.55 -9.16
C LYS A 130 -33.55 8.64 -8.25
N LEU A 131 -32.82 8.97 -7.19
CA LEU A 131 -33.23 9.97 -6.20
C LEU A 131 -33.16 11.43 -6.71
N THR A 132 -32.45 11.64 -7.79
CA THR A 132 -32.23 12.98 -8.38
C THR A 132 -33.07 13.19 -9.63
N LEU A 133 -33.47 12.12 -10.32
CA LEU A 133 -34.27 12.17 -11.54
C LEU A 133 -35.70 12.54 -11.20
N ALA A 134 -36.10 13.77 -11.51
CA ALA A 134 -37.46 14.28 -11.33
C ALA A 134 -38.27 14.33 -12.64
N ASP A 135 -37.59 14.38 -13.80
CA ASP A 135 -38.16 14.55 -15.12
C ASP A 135 -37.43 13.64 -16.12
N LEU A 136 -38.17 12.75 -16.74
CA LEU A 136 -37.62 11.79 -17.71
C LEU A 136 -37.03 12.47 -18.95
N GLY A 137 -37.57 13.65 -19.34
CA GLY A 137 -37.01 14.44 -20.45
C GLY A 137 -35.61 14.96 -20.23
N ARG A 138 -35.10 14.90 -18.98
CA ARG A 138 -33.75 15.38 -18.60
C ARG A 138 -32.81 14.26 -18.17
N THR A 139 -33.18 13.01 -18.40
CA THR A 139 -32.43 11.82 -17.93
C THR A 139 -30.96 11.87 -18.37
N GLY A 140 -30.69 12.11 -19.65
CA GLY A 140 -29.30 12.17 -20.14
C GLY A 140 -28.43 13.20 -19.43
N ARG A 141 -28.98 14.40 -19.17
CA ARG A 141 -28.27 15.47 -18.47
C ARG A 141 -27.99 15.12 -17.00
N VAL A 142 -28.95 14.52 -16.31
CA VAL A 142 -28.80 14.12 -14.89
C VAL A 142 -27.79 13.01 -14.77
N VAL A 143 -27.90 11.96 -15.57
CA VAL A 143 -26.99 10.82 -15.61
C VAL A 143 -25.57 11.28 -15.96
N GLY A 144 -25.40 12.06 -17.02
CA GLY A 144 -24.12 12.57 -17.46
C GLY A 144 -23.38 13.39 -16.37
N ARG A 145 -24.13 14.25 -15.64
CA ARG A 145 -23.54 15.04 -14.53
C ARG A 145 -23.14 14.15 -13.35
N ILE A 146 -23.97 13.18 -12.99
CA ILE A 146 -23.64 12.24 -11.89
C ILE A 146 -22.39 11.44 -12.22
N TYR A 147 -22.29 10.90 -13.44
CA TYR A 147 -21.09 10.19 -13.88
C TYR A 147 -19.84 11.10 -13.92
N ALA A 148 -20.00 12.34 -14.40
CA ALA A 148 -18.88 13.28 -14.41
C ALA A 148 -18.33 13.56 -12.99
N TRP A 149 -19.23 13.81 -12.02
CA TRP A 149 -18.83 13.99 -10.61
C TRP A 149 -18.27 12.71 -9.97
N SER A 150 -18.79 11.54 -10.34
CA SER A 150 -18.26 10.24 -9.94
C SER A 150 -16.81 10.06 -10.41
N THR A 151 -16.58 10.27 -11.71
CA THR A 151 -15.25 10.16 -12.32
C THR A 151 -14.26 11.17 -11.71
N LEU A 152 -14.72 12.42 -11.51
CA LEU A 152 -13.89 13.44 -10.87
C LEU A 152 -13.49 13.02 -9.43
N GLY A 153 -14.44 12.46 -8.67
CA GLY A 153 -14.16 11.91 -7.35
C GLY A 153 -13.12 10.79 -7.41
N SER A 154 -13.25 9.87 -8.36
CA SER A 154 -12.28 8.79 -8.58
C SER A 154 -10.88 9.34 -8.89
N ILE A 155 -10.77 10.30 -9.79
CA ILE A 155 -9.50 10.95 -10.16
C ILE A 155 -8.85 11.61 -8.93
N VAL A 156 -9.62 12.43 -8.20
CA VAL A 156 -9.13 13.11 -7.00
C VAL A 156 -8.72 12.10 -5.93
N GLY A 157 -9.53 11.06 -5.69
CA GLY A 157 -9.20 10.00 -4.74
C GLY A 157 -7.89 9.29 -5.10
N THR A 158 -7.68 8.99 -6.38
CA THR A 158 -6.46 8.35 -6.88
C THR A 158 -5.22 9.22 -6.60
N PHE A 159 -5.21 10.45 -7.09
CA PHE A 159 -4.04 11.33 -6.93
C PHE A 159 -3.79 11.70 -5.46
N LEU A 160 -4.86 12.00 -4.72
CA LEU A 160 -4.73 12.31 -3.30
C LEU A 160 -4.12 11.15 -2.51
N THR A 161 -4.52 9.91 -2.81
CA THR A 161 -4.00 8.73 -2.12
C THR A 161 -2.55 8.48 -2.46
N GLY A 162 -2.20 8.46 -3.76
CA GLY A 162 -0.85 8.12 -4.21
C GLY A 162 0.20 9.17 -3.86
N PHE A 163 -0.16 10.46 -3.83
CA PHE A 163 0.82 11.52 -3.63
C PHE A 163 0.84 12.13 -2.23
N LEU A 164 -0.25 11.98 -1.46
CA LEU A 164 -0.37 12.69 -0.18
C LEU A 164 -0.77 11.78 0.98
N LEU A 165 -1.83 10.96 0.84
CA LEU A 165 -2.39 10.27 2.00
C LEU A 165 -1.47 9.18 2.52
N ILE A 166 -0.86 8.37 1.65
CA ILE A 166 -0.01 7.25 2.06
C ILE A 166 1.20 7.77 2.83
N SER A 167 1.90 8.76 2.28
CA SER A 167 3.07 9.36 2.92
C SER A 167 2.77 10.05 4.25
N ALA A 168 1.57 10.70 4.35
CA ALA A 168 1.24 11.51 5.52
C ALA A 168 0.62 10.72 6.68
N PHE A 169 -0.21 9.71 6.39
CA PHE A 169 -1.06 9.06 7.41
C PHE A 169 -0.81 7.57 7.57
N GLY A 170 -0.24 6.91 6.58
CA GLY A 170 -0.14 5.44 6.53
C GLY A 170 -1.48 4.76 6.21
N THR A 171 -1.39 3.50 5.77
CA THR A 171 -2.51 2.79 5.13
C THR A 171 -3.70 2.55 6.07
N ARG A 172 -3.45 2.15 7.30
CA ARG A 172 -4.53 1.81 8.26
C ARG A 172 -5.36 3.01 8.68
N ARG A 173 -4.71 4.17 8.90
CA ARG A 173 -5.42 5.42 9.22
C ARG A 173 -6.25 5.94 8.06
N ILE A 174 -5.79 5.72 6.81
CA ILE A 174 -6.55 6.08 5.61
C ILE A 174 -7.82 5.27 5.53
N VAL A 175 -7.76 3.94 5.69
CA VAL A 175 -8.94 3.06 5.69
C VAL A 175 -9.91 3.45 6.80
N PHE A 176 -9.39 3.76 7.99
CA PHE A 176 -10.21 4.27 9.09
C PHE A 176 -10.90 5.60 8.75
N GLY A 177 -10.17 6.55 8.17
CA GLY A 177 -10.72 7.84 7.71
C GLY A 177 -11.80 7.69 6.64
N VAL A 178 -11.60 6.78 5.68
CA VAL A 178 -12.61 6.43 4.66
C VAL A 178 -13.87 5.86 5.31
N GLY A 179 -13.70 4.93 6.26
CA GLY A 179 -14.82 4.35 7.00
C GLY A 179 -15.64 5.42 7.75
N LEU A 180 -14.97 6.34 8.44
CA LEU A 180 -15.62 7.46 9.14
C LEU A 180 -16.34 8.40 8.17
N LEU A 181 -15.69 8.74 7.04
CA LEU A 181 -16.28 9.59 6.00
C LEU A 181 -17.58 8.98 5.47
N LEU A 182 -17.56 7.68 5.15
CA LEU A 182 -18.71 6.96 4.58
C LEU A 182 -19.85 6.84 5.60
N VAL A 183 -19.55 6.51 6.86
CA VAL A 183 -20.56 6.48 7.93
C VAL A 183 -21.18 7.85 8.12
N GLY A 184 -20.37 8.92 8.25
CA GLY A 184 -20.85 10.29 8.40
C GLY A 184 -21.70 10.73 7.20
N LEU A 185 -21.26 10.41 5.98
CA LEU A 185 -22.01 10.69 4.75
C LEU A 185 -23.34 9.93 4.72
N GLY A 186 -23.34 8.67 5.15
CA GLY A 186 -24.52 7.82 5.22
C GLY A 186 -25.56 8.34 6.22
N VAL A 187 -25.13 8.72 7.41
CA VAL A 187 -25.98 9.37 8.43
C VAL A 187 -26.56 10.68 7.89
N ALA A 188 -25.75 11.53 7.29
CA ALA A 188 -26.19 12.81 6.73
C ALA A 188 -27.17 12.63 5.55
N ALA A 189 -26.93 11.66 4.65
CA ALA A 189 -27.79 11.36 3.52
C ALA A 189 -29.13 10.72 3.95
N GLY A 190 -29.10 9.88 4.99
CA GLY A 190 -30.27 9.18 5.53
C GLY A 190 -31.12 10.03 6.50
N ALA A 191 -30.55 11.09 7.06
CA ALA A 191 -31.26 11.96 7.99
C ALA A 191 -32.50 12.60 7.36
N ARG A 192 -33.63 12.46 7.99
CA ARG A 192 -34.86 13.17 7.62
C ARG A 192 -34.73 14.62 8.00
N PRO A 193 -35.16 15.59 7.17
CA PRO A 193 -35.41 16.92 7.67
C PRO A 193 -36.42 16.83 8.83
N LEU A 194 -36.11 17.46 9.97
CA LEU A 194 -36.92 17.52 11.16
C LEU A 194 -38.26 18.23 10.90
N ARG A 195 -39.10 17.63 10.05
CA ARG A 195 -40.47 18.08 9.86
C ARG A 195 -41.42 17.07 10.53
N ARG A 196 -41.98 17.50 11.67
CA ARG A 196 -43.01 16.86 12.45
C ARG A 196 -43.90 15.94 11.64
N GLN A 197 -43.86 14.64 11.91
CA GLN A 197 -45.04 13.78 11.88
C GLN A 197 -44.78 12.59 12.80
N GLY A 198 -45.59 12.52 13.86
CA GLY A 198 -45.59 11.44 14.82
C GLY A 198 -46.07 10.13 14.17
N ARG A 199 -45.13 9.25 13.96
CA ARG A 199 -45.31 7.80 13.92
C ARG A 199 -43.97 7.18 14.30
N LEU A 200 -43.97 6.42 15.38
CA LEU A 200 -42.88 5.54 15.80
C LEU A 200 -42.64 4.50 14.72
N SER A 201 -41.92 4.89 13.67
CA SER A 201 -41.37 3.94 12.69
C SER A 201 -40.20 3.21 13.39
N SER A 202 -40.22 1.91 13.34
CA SER A 202 -39.25 1.00 13.91
C SER A 202 -37.81 1.52 13.79
N ARG A 203 -37.18 1.90 14.91
CA ARG A 203 -35.78 2.32 15.03
C ARG A 203 -34.78 1.13 15.00
N LYS A 204 -35.30 -0.10 14.79
CA LYS A 204 -34.51 -1.34 14.87
C LYS A 204 -33.25 -1.35 13.99
N PRO A 205 -33.26 -0.91 12.71
CA PRO A 205 -32.06 -0.94 11.90
C PRO A 205 -31.00 0.09 12.35
N GLU A 206 -31.41 1.27 12.81
CA GLU A 206 -30.47 2.32 13.28
C GLU A 206 -29.72 1.88 14.55
N ILE A 207 -30.40 1.16 15.44
CA ILE A 207 -29.78 0.59 16.67
C ILE A 207 -28.80 -0.52 16.31
N ALA A 208 -29.18 -1.40 15.37
CA ALA A 208 -28.32 -2.50 14.92
C ALA A 208 -27.02 -1.98 14.27
N GLU A 209 -27.12 -0.92 13.44
CA GLU A 209 -25.97 -0.26 12.84
C GLU A 209 -25.07 0.42 13.87
N GLY A 210 -25.68 1.12 14.84
CA GLY A 210 -24.92 1.72 15.94
C GLY A 210 -24.18 0.70 16.79
N LEU A 211 -24.83 -0.44 17.11
CA LEU A 211 -24.19 -1.55 17.81
C LEU A 211 -23.07 -2.19 16.99
N LEU A 212 -23.30 -2.40 15.68
CA LEU A 212 -22.28 -2.95 14.80
C LEU A 212 -21.09 -2.02 14.68
N LEU A 213 -21.33 -0.72 14.53
CA LEU A 213 -20.26 0.28 14.51
C LEU A 213 -19.46 0.25 15.82
N LEU A 214 -20.15 0.22 16.96
CA LEU A 214 -19.51 0.14 18.28
C LEU A 214 -18.66 -1.13 18.39
N LEU A 215 -19.17 -2.28 17.97
CA LEU A 215 -18.44 -3.56 17.98
C LEU A 215 -17.21 -3.52 17.09
N VAL A 216 -17.32 -2.95 15.88
CA VAL A 216 -16.18 -2.81 14.97
C VAL A 216 -15.13 -1.87 15.54
N LEU A 217 -15.53 -0.72 16.08
CA LEU A 217 -14.61 0.22 16.73
C LEU A 217 -13.93 -0.39 17.96
N LEU A 218 -14.67 -1.16 18.75
CA LEU A 218 -14.13 -1.90 19.88
C LEU A 218 -13.11 -2.96 19.43
N GLN A 219 -13.41 -3.70 18.37
CA GLN A 219 -12.48 -4.69 17.79
C GLN A 219 -11.20 -4.02 17.25
N ILE A 220 -11.33 -2.86 16.60
CA ILE A 220 -10.17 -2.08 16.15
C ILE A 220 -9.32 -1.64 17.34
N HIS A 221 -9.96 -1.18 18.41
CA HIS A 221 -9.26 -0.76 19.63
C HIS A 221 -8.57 -1.93 20.33
N LEU A 222 -9.30 -3.05 20.56
CA LEU A 222 -8.78 -4.22 21.27
C LEU A 222 -7.65 -4.96 20.53
N ARG A 223 -7.56 -4.81 19.21
CA ARG A 223 -6.53 -5.46 18.38
C ARG A 223 -5.44 -4.51 17.90
N ASP A 224 -5.33 -3.33 18.48
CA ASP A 224 -4.42 -2.28 18.00
C ASP A 224 -4.54 -2.06 16.49
N GLY A 225 -5.78 -2.13 15.99
CA GLY A 225 -6.05 -2.16 14.55
C GLY A 225 -5.62 -0.92 13.77
N LEU A 226 -5.25 0.17 14.45
CA LEU A 226 -4.66 1.37 13.85
C LEU A 226 -3.13 1.35 13.85
N GLN A 227 -2.52 0.43 14.60
CA GLN A 227 -1.05 0.28 14.56
C GLN A 227 -0.68 -0.53 13.33
N SER A 228 0.29 -0.04 12.62
CA SER A 228 0.93 -0.80 11.53
C SER A 228 1.78 -1.92 12.13
N GLY A 229 1.75 -3.10 11.53
CA GLY A 229 2.72 -4.16 11.83
C GLY A 229 4.13 -3.83 11.31
N CYS A 230 4.30 -2.67 10.67
CA CYS A 230 5.55 -2.16 10.15
C CYS A 230 6.23 -1.30 11.22
N TYR A 231 7.55 -1.37 11.33
CA TYR A 231 8.33 -0.38 12.05
C TYR A 231 8.13 1.00 11.44
N ARG A 232 8.05 1.05 10.08
CA ARG A 232 7.77 2.26 9.32
C ARG A 232 7.05 1.93 8.02
N GLU A 233 5.99 2.65 7.69
CA GLU A 233 5.39 2.66 6.36
C GLU A 233 6.00 3.81 5.55
N THR A 234 6.42 3.52 4.31
CA THR A 234 7.04 4.48 3.41
C THR A 234 6.23 4.57 2.12
N ASP A 235 6.63 5.39 1.16
CA ASP A 235 6.02 5.41 -0.17
C ASP A 235 6.27 4.12 -0.95
N TYR A 236 7.30 3.35 -0.55
CA TYR A 236 7.74 2.13 -1.23
C TYR A 236 7.35 0.87 -0.46
N TYR A 237 7.61 0.79 0.85
CA TYR A 237 7.58 -0.46 1.62
C TYR A 237 6.92 -0.32 2.99
N CYS A 238 6.46 -1.47 3.50
CA CYS A 238 6.29 -1.72 4.92
C CYS A 238 7.62 -2.24 5.47
N VAL A 239 8.36 -1.39 6.16
CA VAL A 239 9.67 -1.73 6.72
C VAL A 239 9.50 -2.41 8.07
N LYS A 240 10.08 -3.59 8.25
CA LYS A 240 10.16 -4.30 9.53
C LYS A 240 11.59 -4.69 9.84
N VAL A 241 11.92 -4.78 11.11
CA VAL A 241 13.22 -5.26 11.58
C VAL A 241 12.99 -6.33 12.64
N HIS A 242 13.56 -7.50 12.40
CA HIS A 242 13.48 -8.62 13.33
C HIS A 242 14.85 -8.91 13.92
N ALA A 243 14.89 -9.26 15.21
CA ALA A 243 16.11 -9.74 15.86
C ALA A 243 16.04 -11.26 15.91
N GLU A 244 17.08 -11.91 15.42
CA GLU A 244 17.20 -13.37 15.41
C GLU A 244 18.49 -13.78 16.11
N ARG A 245 18.45 -14.87 16.89
CA ARG A 245 19.63 -15.48 17.48
C ARG A 245 19.94 -16.75 16.71
N LEU A 246 21.12 -16.78 16.11
CA LEU A 246 21.61 -17.96 15.39
C LEU A 246 21.98 -19.08 16.35
N SER A 247 22.16 -20.30 15.82
CA SER A 247 22.55 -21.49 16.58
C SER A 247 23.94 -21.36 17.25
N ASP A 248 24.81 -20.49 16.70
CA ASP A 248 26.12 -20.18 17.27
C ASP A 248 26.08 -19.11 18.39
N GLY A 249 24.86 -18.65 18.75
CA GLY A 249 24.63 -17.63 19.77
C GLY A 249 24.69 -16.19 19.27
N ARG A 250 25.09 -15.94 18.01
CA ARG A 250 25.22 -14.62 17.42
C ARG A 250 23.83 -13.97 17.26
N LEU A 251 23.73 -12.71 17.65
CA LEU A 251 22.53 -11.89 17.43
C LEU A 251 22.64 -11.18 16.09
N ILE A 252 21.68 -11.41 15.21
CA ILE A 252 21.56 -10.74 13.92
C ILE A 252 20.24 -9.99 13.83
N ARG A 253 20.21 -8.99 12.97
CA ARG A 253 18.98 -8.27 12.59
C ARG A 253 18.66 -8.50 11.12
N ALA A 254 17.42 -8.88 10.86
CA ALA A 254 16.86 -9.04 9.53
C ALA A 254 16.06 -7.78 9.15
N LEU A 255 16.35 -7.20 7.99
CA LEU A 255 15.52 -6.16 7.38
C LEU A 255 14.51 -6.84 6.46
N GLU A 256 13.23 -6.71 6.80
CA GLU A 256 12.11 -7.16 5.97
C GLU A 256 11.42 -5.95 5.34
N LEU A 257 11.32 -5.95 4.00
CA LEU A 257 10.57 -4.99 3.22
C LEU A 257 9.35 -5.71 2.63
N ASP A 258 8.15 -5.26 3.02
CA ASP A 258 6.88 -5.91 2.79
C ASP A 258 6.84 -7.35 3.35
N HIS A 259 7.20 -8.37 2.59
CA HIS A 259 7.18 -9.77 3.00
C HIS A 259 8.51 -10.52 2.72
N LEU A 260 9.51 -9.83 2.17
CA LEU A 260 10.81 -10.42 1.87
C LEU A 260 11.92 -9.82 2.75
N ILE A 261 12.85 -10.70 3.13
CA ILE A 261 14.04 -10.28 3.86
C ILE A 261 15.10 -9.82 2.85
N HIS A 262 15.43 -8.52 2.93
CA HIS A 262 16.39 -7.86 2.06
C HIS A 262 17.82 -7.85 2.60
N GLY A 263 18.05 -8.33 3.80
CA GLY A 263 19.40 -8.53 4.32
C GLY A 263 19.42 -8.82 5.81
N TYR A 264 20.58 -9.33 6.25
CA TYR A 264 20.87 -9.64 7.63
C TYR A 264 22.16 -8.95 8.06
N ASN A 265 22.16 -8.30 9.21
CA ASN A 265 23.33 -7.66 9.78
C ASN A 265 23.62 -8.17 11.19
N SER A 266 24.87 -8.49 11.48
CA SER A 266 25.37 -8.45 12.86
C SER A 266 25.66 -7.00 13.24
N LEU A 267 25.24 -6.59 14.43
CA LEU A 267 25.57 -5.25 14.94
C LEU A 267 27.02 -5.18 15.51
N GLU A 268 27.51 -6.33 15.94
CA GLU A 268 28.84 -6.46 16.58
C GLU A 268 29.94 -6.71 15.53
N ASP A 269 29.58 -7.37 14.41
CA ASP A 269 30.56 -7.77 13.40
C ASP A 269 30.05 -7.33 11.99
N PRO A 270 30.55 -6.18 11.48
CA PRO A 270 30.19 -5.69 10.16
C PRO A 270 30.70 -6.59 9.02
N THR A 271 31.65 -7.51 9.31
CA THR A 271 32.19 -8.43 8.31
C THR A 271 31.37 -9.72 8.17
N TYR A 272 30.34 -9.91 9.02
CA TYR A 272 29.46 -11.06 8.92
C TYR A 272 28.52 -10.99 7.71
N LEU A 273 28.64 -11.98 6.83
CA LEU A 273 27.80 -12.15 5.65
C LEU A 273 26.93 -13.39 5.79
N HIS A 274 25.65 -13.20 6.08
CA HIS A 274 24.67 -14.29 6.24
C HIS A 274 24.39 -15.01 4.91
N TYR A 275 24.11 -14.25 3.85
CA TYR A 275 23.77 -14.80 2.55
C TYR A 275 24.99 -15.35 1.78
N GLY A 276 24.80 -16.52 1.16
CA GLY A 276 25.82 -17.18 0.35
C GLY A 276 26.32 -16.36 -0.83
N TYR A 277 25.41 -15.66 -1.52
CA TYR A 277 25.79 -14.83 -2.67
C TYR A 277 26.68 -13.66 -2.29
N LEU A 278 26.49 -13.06 -1.12
CA LEU A 278 27.36 -12.01 -0.62
C LEU A 278 28.76 -12.53 -0.26
N ARG A 279 28.85 -13.76 0.29
CA ARG A 279 30.17 -14.41 0.51
C ARG A 279 30.92 -14.67 -0.79
N THR A 280 30.17 -15.08 -1.84
CA THR A 280 30.75 -15.25 -3.17
C THR A 280 31.21 -13.91 -3.76
N ALA A 281 30.39 -12.86 -3.62
CA ALA A 281 30.75 -11.51 -4.04
C ALA A 281 32.00 -11.00 -3.30
N ALA A 282 32.09 -11.21 -1.99
CA ALA A 282 33.26 -10.85 -1.22
C ALA A 282 34.54 -11.53 -1.73
N ALA A 283 34.50 -12.83 -2.03
CA ALA A 283 35.64 -13.55 -2.59
C ALA A 283 36.05 -13.05 -3.98
N LEU A 284 35.10 -12.53 -4.78
CA LEU A 284 35.43 -11.90 -6.06
C LEU A 284 36.08 -10.53 -5.86
N VAL A 285 35.57 -9.75 -4.91
CA VAL A 285 36.13 -8.42 -4.60
C VAL A 285 37.53 -8.54 -4.01
N ASP A 286 37.82 -9.55 -3.20
CA ASP A 286 39.18 -9.82 -2.70
C ASP A 286 40.19 -9.95 -3.85
N ARG A 287 39.81 -10.61 -4.95
CA ARG A 287 40.64 -10.70 -6.15
C ARG A 287 40.79 -9.37 -6.88
N LEU A 288 39.79 -8.50 -6.85
CA LEU A 288 39.88 -7.15 -7.40
C LEU A 288 40.74 -6.28 -6.47
N GLY A 289 40.48 -6.30 -5.17
CA GLY A 289 41.19 -5.51 -4.18
C GLY A 289 42.70 -5.72 -4.14
N THR A 290 43.17 -6.93 -4.44
CA THR A 290 44.63 -7.20 -4.60
C THR A 290 45.27 -6.46 -5.76
N ARG A 291 44.45 -5.95 -6.71
CA ARG A 291 44.94 -5.23 -7.92
C ARG A 291 44.66 -3.74 -7.87
N THR A 292 43.72 -3.29 -7.02
CA THR A 292 43.25 -1.92 -6.93
C THR A 292 43.43 -1.41 -5.50
N PRO A 293 44.48 -0.62 -5.19
CA PRO A 293 44.76 -0.16 -3.85
C PRO A 293 43.63 0.66 -3.21
N ARG A 294 42.84 1.33 -4.02
CA ARG A 294 41.68 2.13 -3.60
C ARG A 294 40.46 1.73 -4.41
N LEU A 295 39.65 0.84 -3.85
CA LEU A 295 38.46 0.32 -4.49
C LEU A 295 37.36 1.41 -4.57
N HIS A 296 36.87 1.70 -5.77
CA HIS A 296 35.68 2.51 -5.99
C HIS A 296 34.51 1.59 -6.28
N ALA A 297 33.52 1.55 -5.37
CA ALA A 297 32.36 0.66 -5.47
C ALA A 297 31.05 1.45 -5.50
N LEU A 298 30.18 1.14 -6.45
CA LEU A 298 28.83 1.65 -6.58
C LEU A 298 27.82 0.52 -6.33
N PHE A 299 26.87 0.76 -5.45
CA PHE A 299 25.77 -0.13 -5.15
C PHE A 299 24.45 0.43 -5.71
N LEU A 300 23.76 -0.37 -6.49
CA LEU A 300 22.41 -0.08 -6.98
C LEU A 300 21.43 -0.84 -6.11
N GLY A 301 20.84 -0.15 -5.14
CA GLY A 301 20.07 -0.69 -4.03
C GLY A 301 20.90 -0.75 -2.74
N GLY A 302 20.35 -0.23 -1.64
CA GLY A 302 20.99 -0.25 -0.33
C GLY A 302 20.53 -1.46 0.52
N GLY A 303 19.25 -1.75 0.49
CA GLY A 303 18.66 -2.78 1.33
C GLY A 303 19.09 -2.66 2.79
N ALA A 304 19.67 -3.70 3.36
CA ALA A 304 20.22 -3.69 4.72
C ALA A 304 21.64 -3.09 4.81
N TYR A 305 22.21 -2.57 3.75
CA TYR A 305 23.61 -2.09 3.67
C TYR A 305 24.63 -3.14 4.11
N THR A 306 24.29 -4.42 4.04
CA THR A 306 25.16 -5.51 4.51
C THR A 306 26.50 -5.52 3.80
N PHE A 307 26.49 -5.51 2.46
CA PHE A 307 27.72 -5.58 1.67
C PHE A 307 28.48 -4.25 1.61
N PRO A 308 27.85 -3.07 1.50
CA PRO A 308 28.53 -1.80 1.70
C PRO A 308 29.28 -1.70 3.05
N ARG A 309 28.66 -2.10 4.18
CA ARG A 309 29.29 -2.13 5.52
C ARG A 309 30.46 -3.10 5.59
N TYR A 310 30.32 -4.28 4.96
CA TYR A 310 31.40 -5.24 4.85
C TYR A 310 32.61 -4.63 4.13
N LEU A 311 32.40 -4.01 2.97
CA LEU A 311 33.51 -3.38 2.23
C LEU A 311 34.15 -2.24 3.00
N GLU A 312 33.37 -1.41 3.70
CA GLU A 312 33.90 -0.33 4.53
C GLU A 312 34.79 -0.85 5.65
N ALA A 313 34.43 -2.00 6.25
CA ALA A 313 35.20 -2.61 7.34
C ALA A 313 36.49 -3.31 6.85
N VAL A 314 36.42 -3.96 5.70
CA VAL A 314 37.55 -4.77 5.15
C VAL A 314 38.52 -3.92 4.34
N TYR A 315 37.99 -2.89 3.63
CA TYR A 315 38.79 -2.00 2.76
C TYR A 315 38.70 -0.55 3.24
N PRO A 316 39.56 -0.15 4.22
CA PRO A 316 39.46 1.19 4.82
C PRO A 316 39.62 2.36 3.87
N ASP A 317 40.32 2.17 2.74
CA ASP A 317 40.55 3.20 1.72
C ASP A 317 39.52 3.17 0.59
N ALA A 318 38.55 2.25 0.63
CA ALA A 318 37.48 2.16 -0.38
C ALA A 318 36.59 3.41 -0.39
N VAL A 319 36.20 3.83 -1.58
CA VAL A 319 35.13 4.81 -1.81
C VAL A 319 33.86 4.03 -2.15
N ILE A 320 32.87 4.14 -1.31
CA ILE A 320 31.64 3.35 -1.41
C ILE A 320 30.45 4.30 -1.59
N GLU A 321 29.73 4.12 -2.67
CA GLU A 321 28.55 4.90 -3.01
C GLU A 321 27.34 3.97 -3.17
N VAL A 322 26.19 4.37 -2.65
CA VAL A 322 24.96 3.59 -2.64
C VAL A 322 23.82 4.44 -3.20
N SER A 323 23.10 3.95 -4.18
CA SER A 323 21.84 4.48 -4.61
C SER A 323 20.71 3.68 -3.94
N GLU A 324 19.96 4.31 -3.03
CA GLU A 324 18.79 3.72 -2.36
C GLU A 324 17.57 4.61 -2.60
N ILE A 325 16.55 4.03 -3.23
CA ILE A 325 15.36 4.81 -3.63
C ILE A 325 14.55 5.31 -2.44
N ASP A 326 14.52 4.53 -1.36
CA ASP A 326 13.72 4.85 -0.18
C ASP A 326 14.57 5.47 0.95
N PRO A 327 14.45 6.79 1.19
CA PRO A 327 15.16 7.44 2.29
C PRO A 327 14.87 6.84 3.66
N ALA A 328 13.71 6.19 3.82
CA ALA A 328 13.34 5.60 5.09
C ALA A 328 14.02 4.25 5.32
N VAL A 329 14.35 3.50 4.26
CA VAL A 329 15.20 2.32 4.33
C VAL A 329 16.61 2.73 4.81
N THR A 330 17.21 3.76 4.20
CA THR A 330 18.48 4.32 4.64
C THR A 330 18.43 4.73 6.13
N ARG A 331 17.40 5.46 6.54
CA ARG A 331 17.22 5.89 7.93
C ARG A 331 17.07 4.71 8.88
N THR A 332 16.34 3.67 8.50
CA THR A 332 16.18 2.44 9.30
C THR A 332 17.51 1.74 9.49
N ASN A 333 18.40 1.78 8.49
CA ASN A 333 19.74 1.22 8.62
C ASN A 333 20.59 1.94 9.68
N PHE A 334 20.51 3.27 9.74
CA PHE A 334 21.16 4.05 10.81
C PHE A 334 20.54 3.79 12.20
N GLU A 335 19.23 3.61 12.28
CA GLU A 335 18.52 3.46 13.54
C GLU A 335 18.59 2.03 14.09
N MET A 336 18.51 1.03 13.21
CA MET A 336 18.22 -0.35 13.61
C MET A 336 19.18 -1.40 13.04
N MET A 337 19.82 -1.16 11.90
CA MET A 337 20.59 -2.19 11.18
C MET A 337 22.11 -2.04 11.34
N GLY A 338 22.54 -1.11 12.19
CA GLY A 338 23.96 -0.92 12.54
C GLY A 338 24.79 -0.22 11.47
N LEU A 339 24.19 0.60 10.62
CA LEU A 339 24.94 1.55 9.81
C LEU A 339 25.44 2.67 10.73
N ASP A 340 26.75 2.90 10.76
CA ASP A 340 27.34 3.92 11.61
C ASP A 340 27.01 5.33 11.14
N ARG A 341 26.74 6.25 12.06
CA ARG A 341 26.51 7.66 11.73
C ARG A 341 27.76 8.37 11.18
N HIS A 342 28.94 7.84 11.47
CA HIS A 342 30.23 8.30 10.96
C HIS A 342 30.72 7.50 9.76
N THR A 343 29.85 6.69 9.15
CA THR A 343 30.19 5.93 7.94
C THR A 343 30.67 6.84 6.82
N ARG A 344 31.62 6.34 6.05
CA ARG A 344 32.12 7.00 4.82
C ARG A 344 31.31 6.62 3.57
N ILE A 345 30.33 5.74 3.73
CA ILE A 345 29.42 5.35 2.65
C ILE A 345 28.57 6.56 2.26
N VAL A 346 28.69 6.97 1.01
CA VAL A 346 27.89 8.06 0.46
C VAL A 346 26.59 7.48 -0.09
N THR A 347 25.45 7.93 0.41
CA THR A 347 24.13 7.49 -0.04
C THR A 347 23.41 8.56 -0.86
N TYR A 348 22.93 8.16 -2.03
CA TYR A 348 22.02 8.94 -2.87
C TYR A 348 20.61 8.36 -2.73
N ASN A 349 19.71 9.11 -2.07
CA ASN A 349 18.31 8.69 -1.96
C ASN A 349 17.55 9.09 -3.22
N ALA A 350 17.76 8.32 -4.29
CA ALA A 350 17.12 8.49 -5.58
C ALA A 350 17.15 7.17 -6.36
N ASP A 351 16.37 7.13 -7.45
CA ASP A 351 16.38 6.01 -8.39
C ASP A 351 17.79 5.80 -8.99
N ALA A 352 18.23 4.54 -9.04
CA ALA A 352 19.60 4.17 -9.43
C ALA A 352 19.98 4.68 -10.83
N ARG A 353 19.06 4.63 -11.78
CA ARG A 353 19.31 5.12 -13.14
C ARG A 353 19.47 6.64 -13.16
N GLN A 354 18.61 7.35 -12.41
CA GLN A 354 18.74 8.82 -12.30
C GLN A 354 20.04 9.25 -11.61
N VAL A 355 20.50 8.47 -10.62
CA VAL A 355 21.79 8.71 -9.95
C VAL A 355 22.92 8.59 -10.96
N ILE A 356 22.96 7.52 -11.75
CA ILE A 356 24.00 7.31 -12.78
C ILE A 356 23.95 8.43 -13.82
N GLU A 357 22.79 8.71 -14.41
CA GLU A 357 22.63 9.67 -15.50
C GLU A 357 22.93 11.12 -15.07
N ARG A 358 22.62 11.50 -13.84
CA ARG A 358 22.64 12.91 -13.42
C ARG A 358 23.72 13.27 -12.41
N MET A 359 24.12 12.33 -11.54
CA MET A 359 25.00 12.62 -10.41
C MET A 359 26.39 12.03 -10.56
N LEU A 360 26.54 10.92 -11.31
CA LEU A 360 27.79 10.17 -11.42
C LEU A 360 28.45 10.31 -12.80
N THR A 361 27.99 11.23 -13.64
CA THR A 361 28.56 11.45 -14.97
C THR A 361 30.07 11.74 -14.91
N GLY A 362 30.87 10.95 -15.66
CA GLY A 362 32.33 11.10 -15.74
C GLY A 362 33.08 10.46 -14.56
N ARG A 363 32.42 9.76 -13.65
CA ARG A 363 33.07 8.94 -12.63
C ARG A 363 33.33 7.54 -13.18
N THR A 364 34.30 6.86 -12.58
CA THR A 364 34.64 5.47 -12.90
C THR A 364 34.63 4.63 -11.64
N TYR A 365 34.24 3.37 -11.78
CA TYR A 365 34.14 2.41 -10.68
C TYR A 365 34.83 1.11 -11.02
N ASP A 366 35.48 0.52 -10.02
CA ASP A 366 36.08 -0.82 -10.12
C ASP A 366 35.02 -1.91 -9.92
N LEU A 367 33.93 -1.58 -9.20
CA LEU A 367 32.82 -2.48 -8.89
C LEU A 367 31.49 -1.75 -8.99
N VAL A 368 30.58 -2.28 -9.80
CA VAL A 368 29.15 -1.92 -9.75
C VAL A 368 28.37 -3.15 -9.31
N PHE A 369 27.70 -3.06 -8.17
CA PHE A 369 26.94 -4.15 -7.57
C PHE A 369 25.45 -3.86 -7.67
N GLY A 370 24.74 -4.58 -8.53
CA GLY A 370 23.29 -4.40 -8.75
C GLY A 370 22.48 -5.35 -7.86
N ASP A 371 21.86 -4.83 -6.81
CA ASP A 371 21.02 -5.57 -5.87
C ASP A 371 19.72 -4.77 -5.56
N ALA A 372 19.14 -4.21 -6.61
CA ALA A 372 17.91 -3.42 -6.53
C ALA A 372 16.71 -4.29 -6.89
N PHE A 373 15.93 -4.68 -5.91
CA PHE A 373 14.72 -5.47 -6.09
C PHE A 373 13.50 -4.72 -5.58
N ASN A 374 12.41 -4.81 -6.34
CA ASN A 374 11.08 -4.46 -5.89
C ASN A 374 10.31 -5.76 -5.71
N ASP A 375 10.30 -6.29 -4.48
CA ASP A 375 9.77 -7.61 -4.14
C ASP A 375 10.52 -8.73 -4.91
N LEU A 376 9.83 -9.49 -5.76
CA LEU A 376 10.41 -10.59 -6.54
C LEU A 376 10.98 -10.15 -7.91
N GLN A 377 10.96 -8.86 -8.22
CA GLN A 377 11.33 -8.37 -9.56
C GLN A 377 12.36 -7.25 -9.47
N VAL A 378 13.32 -7.30 -10.39
CA VAL A 378 14.17 -6.14 -10.67
C VAL A 378 13.33 -5.11 -11.42
N PRO A 379 13.38 -3.82 -11.06
CA PRO A 379 12.70 -2.78 -11.81
C PRO A 379 13.09 -2.80 -13.28
N TYR A 380 12.09 -2.83 -14.17
CA TYR A 380 12.33 -3.07 -15.62
C TYR A 380 13.31 -2.06 -16.25
N HIS A 381 13.29 -0.80 -15.82
CA HIS A 381 14.17 0.25 -16.32
C HIS A 381 15.65 0.04 -15.94
N LEU A 382 15.94 -0.82 -14.95
CA LEU A 382 17.30 -1.22 -14.57
C LEU A 382 17.76 -2.51 -15.27
N THR A 383 16.93 -3.12 -16.13
CA THR A 383 17.25 -4.34 -16.86
C THR A 383 17.36 -4.15 -18.38
N THR A 384 17.35 -2.90 -18.85
CA THR A 384 17.41 -2.57 -20.27
C THR A 384 18.85 -2.63 -20.81
N ALA A 385 18.99 -2.85 -22.10
CA ALA A 385 20.29 -2.82 -22.77
C ALA A 385 20.94 -1.42 -22.71
N GLU A 386 20.13 -0.37 -22.70
CA GLU A 386 20.56 1.03 -22.52
C GLU A 386 21.23 1.19 -21.17
N PHE A 387 20.57 0.77 -20.10
CA PHE A 387 21.10 0.85 -18.74
C PHE A 387 22.39 0.04 -18.57
N ALA A 388 22.45 -1.16 -19.15
CA ALA A 388 23.67 -1.95 -19.14
C ALA A 388 24.85 -1.25 -19.86
N ARG A 389 24.59 -0.47 -20.93
CA ARG A 389 25.62 0.36 -21.58
C ARG A 389 26.04 1.53 -20.69
N GLU A 390 25.12 2.16 -19.99
CA GLU A 390 25.41 3.23 -19.04
C GLU A 390 26.33 2.73 -17.93
N ILE A 391 26.01 1.58 -17.32
CA ILE A 391 26.87 0.93 -16.29
C ILE A 391 28.27 0.62 -16.85
N ARG A 392 28.37 0.12 -18.07
CA ARG A 392 29.67 -0.21 -18.66
C ARG A 392 30.57 1.02 -18.89
N ASN A 393 30.00 2.20 -18.96
CA ASN A 393 30.73 3.44 -19.18
C ASN A 393 31.17 4.13 -17.86
N LEU A 394 30.75 3.57 -16.72
CA LEU A 394 31.22 3.93 -15.37
C LEU A 394 32.51 3.17 -15.03
#